data_3c78aec6f2ce74998e371b6fec9592e0
#
_entry.id   3c78aec6f2ce74998e371b6fec9592e0
#
_cell.length_a   1.000
_cell.length_b   1.000
_cell.length_c   1.000
_cell.angle_alpha   90.00
_cell.angle_beta   90.00
_cell.angle_gamma   90.00
#
_symmetry.space_group_name_H-M   'P 1'
#
loop_
_entity.id
_entity.type
_entity.pdbx_description
1 polymer ?
#
loop_
_entity_poly.entity_id
_entity_poly.type
_entity_poly.pdbx_seq_one_letter_code
_entity_poly.pdbx_strand_id
1 'polypeptide(L)'
;MGARWWLCCFPKETSAHRPHSSPSSDPLPHPTSSAPPAGPPFVSIPSAAAGSTKEMGAKLPYAHVDARLRALAGQAEGFGRHAIGGLHGPVYHVTSLADDGPGSLREACRIREPLWIIFEISGTIHLSSYLRVSSYKTIDGRGQRIKLIGKGLQLKECEHIIICNLEFEGGRGHDVDGIQIKPKSRHIWIDRCSLRDYDDGLIDITRESTDITVSRCYFSMHDKTMLIGADSSHITDRCIRVTIHHCFFDGTRQRHPRLRFGRVHLYNNYTRNWGIYAVCASVEAQILSQCNIYEAGQKKVVFKYMPEKAADREEATSGWIRKCFQCLGTLPNMDYGASICGSQRGSPVMHRMASITKTSRLVVPPKSLCVAAVIGYK
;
A
#
# COMPACT_ATOMS: atom_id res chain seq x y z
N MET A 1 -17.41 -28.15 -19.24
CA MET A 1 -16.07 -27.90 -18.70
C MET A 1 -15.64 -26.48 -19.11
N GLY A 2 -16.14 -25.43 -18.47
CA GLY A 2 -15.89 -24.05 -18.85
C GLY A 2 -15.23 -23.29 -17.73
N ALA A 3 -13.93 -23.10 -17.84
CA ALA A 3 -13.20 -22.22 -16.96
C ALA A 3 -13.53 -20.76 -17.30
N ARG A 4 -14.35 -20.12 -16.50
CA ARG A 4 -14.58 -18.68 -16.59
C ARG A 4 -13.34 -17.95 -16.09
N TRP A 5 -12.72 -17.19 -16.95
CA TRP A 5 -11.53 -16.38 -16.68
C TRP A 5 -11.87 -15.24 -15.74
N TRP A 6 -11.11 -15.10 -14.70
CA TRP A 6 -11.10 -13.92 -13.84
C TRP A 6 -10.33 -12.79 -14.55
N LEU A 7 -11.00 -12.09 -15.45
CA LEU A 7 -10.36 -10.98 -16.16
C LEU A 7 -10.01 -9.82 -15.23
N CYS A 8 -10.67 -9.77 -14.12
CA CYS A 8 -10.39 -8.82 -13.05
C CYS A 8 -10.24 -9.60 -11.78
N CYS A 9 -9.52 -10.65 -11.73
CA CYS A 9 -9.17 -11.42 -10.56
C CYS A 9 -10.28 -11.67 -9.51
N PHE A 10 -11.38 -10.91 -9.54
CA PHE A 10 -12.55 -10.99 -8.65
C PHE A 10 -13.85 -10.65 -9.42
N PRO A 11 -14.99 -11.25 -9.09
CA PRO A 11 -16.25 -11.00 -9.77
C PRO A 11 -16.72 -9.54 -9.65
N LYS A 12 -17.31 -9.01 -10.72
CA LYS A 12 -18.08 -7.76 -10.65
C LYS A 12 -19.43 -8.07 -10.01
N GLU A 13 -19.88 -7.22 -9.10
CA GLU A 13 -21.26 -7.22 -8.63
C GLU A 13 -22.19 -6.86 -9.81
N THR A 14 -23.10 -7.76 -10.15
CA THR A 14 -24.11 -7.53 -11.17
C THR A 14 -25.34 -6.89 -10.53
N SER A 15 -25.60 -5.63 -10.85
CA SER A 15 -26.92 -5.04 -10.60
C SER A 15 -27.89 -5.53 -11.68
N ALA A 16 -28.99 -6.12 -11.25
CA ALA A 16 -30.04 -6.57 -12.15
C ALA A 16 -30.84 -5.38 -12.70
N HIS A 17 -30.82 -5.18 -14.00
CA HIS A 17 -31.83 -4.36 -14.70
C HIS A 17 -32.70 -5.24 -15.61
N ARG A 18 -34.01 -5.09 -15.46
CA ARG A 18 -35.04 -5.70 -16.32
C ARG A 18 -35.00 -5.08 -17.72
N PRO A 19 -35.37 -5.83 -18.75
CA PRO A 19 -35.43 -5.32 -20.11
C PRO A 19 -36.73 -4.53 -20.35
N HIS A 20 -36.64 -3.39 -20.99
CA HIS A 20 -37.74 -2.77 -21.68
C HIS A 20 -37.42 -2.67 -23.16
N SER A 21 -38.45 -2.98 -23.92
CA SER A 21 -38.60 -3.11 -25.37
C SER A 21 -38.21 -1.87 -26.16
N SER A 22 -37.62 -2.11 -27.33
CA SER A 22 -37.37 -1.12 -28.39
C SER A 22 -38.64 -0.64 -29.07
N PRO A 23 -38.60 0.55 -29.67
CA PRO A 23 -39.02 0.68 -31.05
C PRO A 23 -38.07 1.50 -31.96
N SER A 24 -38.19 1.14 -33.23
CA SER A 24 -37.72 1.56 -34.54
C SER A 24 -37.19 2.99 -34.75
N SER A 25 -36.09 3.03 -35.47
CA SER A 25 -35.60 3.87 -36.57
C SER A 25 -36.36 5.13 -37.01
N ASP A 26 -35.63 6.28 -37.04
CA ASP A 26 -35.54 7.15 -38.22
C ASP A 26 -34.38 8.18 -38.02
N PRO A 27 -33.73 8.63 -39.11
CA PRO A 27 -32.51 9.43 -39.04
C PRO A 27 -32.79 10.93 -38.97
N LEU A 28 -32.11 11.64 -38.11
CA LEU A 28 -32.11 13.10 -38.01
C LEU A 28 -30.87 13.76 -38.64
N PRO A 29 -31.01 14.99 -39.16
CA PRO A 29 -30.06 15.63 -40.03
C PRO A 29 -28.91 16.30 -39.26
N HIS A 30 -27.76 16.49 -39.94
CA HIS A 30 -26.57 17.14 -39.43
C HIS A 30 -26.81 18.62 -39.07
N PRO A 31 -26.33 19.12 -37.93
CA PRO A 31 -26.25 20.55 -37.68
C PRO A 31 -24.95 21.15 -38.25
N THR A 32 -25.15 22.22 -38.93
CA THR A 32 -24.12 23.13 -39.50
C THR A 32 -23.30 23.81 -38.41
N SER A 33 -22.00 23.96 -38.72
CA SER A 33 -21.00 24.71 -37.98
C SER A 33 -21.44 26.16 -37.71
N SER A 34 -21.43 26.56 -36.44
CA SER A 34 -21.37 27.97 -36.05
C SER A 34 -20.32 28.18 -34.99
N ALA A 35 -19.46 29.17 -35.20
CA ALA A 35 -18.36 29.53 -34.30
C ALA A 35 -18.84 30.06 -32.96
N PRO A 36 -18.08 29.88 -31.86
CA PRO A 36 -18.46 30.37 -30.53
C PRO A 36 -18.23 31.90 -30.45
N PRO A 37 -19.06 32.61 -29.64
CA PRO A 37 -18.94 34.03 -29.44
C PRO A 37 -17.73 34.42 -28.59
N ALA A 38 -17.14 35.58 -28.89
CA ALA A 38 -16.01 36.19 -28.21
C ALA A 38 -16.33 36.51 -26.74
N GLY A 39 -15.42 36.13 -25.87
CA GLY A 39 -15.48 36.44 -24.44
C GLY A 39 -15.20 37.92 -24.13
N PRO A 40 -15.60 38.43 -22.96
CA PRO A 40 -15.47 39.85 -22.60
C PRO A 40 -13.99 40.22 -22.36
N PRO A 41 -13.62 41.52 -22.50
CA PRO A 41 -12.27 41.98 -22.44
C PRO A 41 -11.64 41.94 -21.06
N PHE A 42 -10.36 41.57 -21.01
CA PHE A 42 -9.53 41.60 -19.82
C PHE A 42 -9.46 43.01 -19.23
N VAL A 43 -9.89 43.15 -17.98
CA VAL A 43 -9.65 44.38 -17.19
C VAL A 43 -8.29 44.22 -16.50
N SER A 44 -7.35 45.09 -16.91
CA SER A 44 -6.03 45.19 -16.27
C SER A 44 -6.15 45.88 -14.90
N ILE A 45 -5.71 45.18 -13.85
CA ILE A 45 -5.58 45.73 -12.51
C ILE A 45 -4.24 46.45 -12.39
N PRO A 46 -4.18 47.70 -11.88
CA PRO A 46 -2.92 48.44 -11.80
C PRO A 46 -2.01 47.86 -10.69
N SER A 47 -0.72 47.78 -11.05
CA SER A 47 0.39 47.40 -10.19
C SER A 47 0.51 48.37 -9.02
N ALA A 48 0.31 47.93 -7.78
CA ALA A 48 0.67 48.67 -6.58
C ALA A 48 2.15 48.47 -6.27
N ALA A 49 2.80 49.59 -6.00
CA ALA A 49 4.24 49.77 -5.84
C ALA A 49 4.88 48.90 -4.74
N ALA A 50 6.08 48.43 -5.01
CA ALA A 50 6.95 47.67 -4.13
C ALA A 50 7.35 48.45 -2.88
N GLY A 51 6.97 47.89 -1.72
CA GLY A 51 7.60 48.15 -0.44
C GLY A 51 8.62 47.03 -0.16
N SER A 52 9.91 47.38 -0.20
CA SER A 52 11.02 46.49 0.12
C SER A 52 11.01 46.15 1.62
N THR A 53 10.60 44.95 1.99
CA THR A 53 11.05 44.31 3.24
C THR A 53 11.78 43.02 2.87
N LYS A 54 13.09 43.02 3.12
CA LYS A 54 13.93 41.83 3.05
C LYS A 54 13.53 40.88 4.16
N GLU A 55 12.56 40.02 3.92
CA GLU A 55 12.41 38.78 4.64
C GLU A 55 13.25 37.70 3.94
N MET A 56 14.42 37.43 4.52
CA MET A 56 15.17 36.22 4.27
C MET A 56 14.48 35.07 5.00
N GLY A 57 13.23 34.78 4.66
CA GLY A 57 12.61 33.50 4.95
C GLY A 57 13.14 32.48 3.92
N ALA A 58 13.84 31.45 4.39
CA ALA A 58 14.21 30.32 3.54
C ALA A 58 12.91 29.84 2.90
N LYS A 59 12.82 29.92 1.54
CA LYS A 59 11.66 29.42 0.81
C LYS A 59 11.52 27.94 1.14
N LEU A 60 10.41 27.57 1.79
CA LEU A 60 10.11 26.18 2.12
C LEU A 60 10.26 25.34 0.84
N PRO A 61 10.90 24.17 0.89
CA PRO A 61 11.13 23.32 -0.28
C PRO A 61 9.86 22.91 -1.01
N TYR A 62 8.69 23.19 -0.46
CA TYR A 62 7.38 22.85 -0.98
C TYR A 62 6.55 24.04 -1.50
N ALA A 63 7.04 25.27 -1.41
CA ALA A 63 6.25 26.47 -1.74
C ALA A 63 5.73 26.53 -3.20
N HIS A 64 6.34 25.79 -4.14
CA HIS A 64 5.94 25.71 -5.55
C HIS A 64 5.45 24.31 -5.96
N VAL A 65 5.13 23.41 -5.01
CA VAL A 65 4.86 21.99 -5.26
C VAL A 65 3.39 21.64 -4.98
N ASP A 66 2.52 22.56 -4.63
CA ASP A 66 1.18 22.22 -4.12
C ASP A 66 0.38 21.35 -5.10
N ALA A 67 0.32 21.68 -6.38
CA ALA A 67 -0.35 20.86 -7.38
C ALA A 67 0.33 19.49 -7.61
N ARG A 68 1.67 19.43 -7.50
CA ARG A 68 2.45 18.18 -7.61
C ARG A 68 2.40 17.38 -6.32
N LEU A 69 2.35 18.03 -5.16
CA LEU A 69 2.22 17.41 -3.85
C LEU A 69 0.96 16.55 -3.80
N ARG A 70 -0.18 17.14 -4.18
CA ARG A 70 -1.50 16.49 -4.13
C ARG A 70 -1.72 15.47 -5.24
N ALA A 71 -0.91 15.49 -6.31
CA ALA A 71 -0.96 14.48 -7.36
C ALA A 71 -0.66 13.06 -6.86
N LEU A 72 -0.13 12.90 -5.65
CA LEU A 72 0.00 11.59 -4.99
C LEU A 72 -1.36 10.94 -4.75
N ALA A 73 -2.36 11.71 -4.35
CA ALA A 73 -3.72 11.19 -4.18
C ALA A 73 -4.25 10.66 -5.53
N GLY A 74 -4.88 9.49 -5.51
CA GLY A 74 -5.34 8.83 -6.73
C GLY A 74 -4.29 8.00 -7.47
N GLN A 75 -3.04 7.95 -7.02
CA GLN A 75 -2.00 7.10 -7.61
C GLN A 75 -1.93 5.69 -6.98
N ALA A 76 -2.69 5.43 -5.94
CA ALA A 76 -2.78 4.11 -5.36
C ALA A 76 -3.38 3.11 -6.36
N GLU A 77 -2.80 1.91 -6.40
CA GLU A 77 -3.30 0.80 -7.22
C GLU A 77 -4.01 -0.23 -6.33
N GLY A 78 -4.82 -1.09 -6.93
CA GLY A 78 -5.46 -2.20 -6.23
C GLY A 78 -6.63 -1.80 -5.34
N PHE A 79 -6.81 -2.48 -4.22
CA PHE A 79 -7.98 -2.30 -3.36
C PHE A 79 -8.00 -0.93 -2.67
N GLY A 80 -6.83 -0.38 -2.30
CA GLY A 80 -6.72 0.94 -1.68
C GLY A 80 -6.78 2.13 -2.66
N ARG A 81 -7.09 1.92 -3.94
CA ARG A 81 -7.07 2.96 -4.98
C ARG A 81 -7.96 4.17 -4.72
N HIS A 82 -8.93 4.04 -3.83
CA HIS A 82 -9.83 5.13 -3.46
C HIS A 82 -9.33 5.95 -2.27
N ALA A 83 -8.13 5.67 -1.74
CA ALA A 83 -7.52 6.48 -0.69
C ALA A 83 -7.17 7.87 -1.23
N ILE A 84 -7.90 8.89 -0.81
CA ILE A 84 -7.66 10.29 -1.20
C ILE A 84 -6.83 11.07 -0.17
N GLY A 85 -6.67 10.52 1.04
CA GLY A 85 -5.97 11.22 2.12
C GLY A 85 -6.56 12.58 2.43
N GLY A 86 -5.70 13.52 2.75
CA GLY A 86 -6.04 14.91 3.01
C GLY A 86 -6.20 15.78 1.75
N LEU A 87 -6.58 15.20 0.58
CA LEU A 87 -6.62 15.90 -0.71
C LEU A 87 -7.35 17.25 -0.66
N HIS A 88 -8.46 17.32 0.06
CA HIS A 88 -9.32 18.51 0.13
C HIS A 88 -9.04 19.40 1.34
N GLY A 89 -8.08 19.03 2.20
CA GLY A 89 -7.72 19.80 3.38
C GLY A 89 -6.57 20.79 3.12
N PRO A 90 -6.31 21.72 4.04
CA PRO A 90 -5.12 22.54 3.99
C PRO A 90 -3.85 21.71 4.20
N VAL A 91 -2.72 22.30 3.88
CA VAL A 91 -1.40 21.75 4.23
C VAL A 91 -1.12 22.10 5.70
N TYR A 92 -0.73 21.09 6.47
CA TYR A 92 -0.24 21.25 7.84
C TYR A 92 1.27 21.00 7.85
N HIS A 93 2.01 21.91 8.48
CA HIS A 93 3.46 21.86 8.56
C HIS A 93 3.89 21.35 9.93
N VAL A 94 4.50 20.16 9.98
CA VAL A 94 5.12 19.64 11.20
C VAL A 94 6.46 20.34 11.40
N THR A 95 6.53 21.16 12.43
CA THR A 95 7.69 21.98 12.78
C THR A 95 8.38 21.49 14.05
N SER A 96 7.79 20.53 14.77
CA SER A 96 8.30 19.95 16.00
C SER A 96 8.41 18.44 15.92
N LEU A 97 9.54 17.87 16.36
CA LEU A 97 9.76 16.43 16.54
C LEU A 97 9.29 15.91 17.91
N ALA A 98 8.73 16.78 18.75
CA ALA A 98 8.13 16.36 20.02
C ALA A 98 6.96 15.39 19.77
N ASP A 99 6.74 14.48 20.73
CA ASP A 99 5.62 13.52 20.65
C ASP A 99 4.27 14.23 20.62
N ASP A 100 4.11 15.34 21.36
CA ASP A 100 2.86 16.09 21.47
C ASP A 100 3.13 17.60 21.54
N GLY A 101 2.07 18.41 21.45
CA GLY A 101 2.12 19.85 21.52
C GLY A 101 2.09 20.54 20.16
N PRO A 102 2.16 21.88 20.15
CA PRO A 102 2.03 22.68 18.94
C PRO A 102 3.07 22.31 17.86
N GLY A 103 2.62 22.18 16.62
CA GLY A 103 3.45 21.84 15.49
C GLY A 103 3.90 20.38 15.42
N SER A 104 3.42 19.51 16.32
CA SER A 104 3.76 18.09 16.31
C SER A 104 2.92 17.29 15.33
N LEU A 105 3.42 16.12 14.91
CA LEU A 105 2.68 15.16 14.10
C LEU A 105 1.39 14.68 14.82
N ARG A 106 1.45 14.49 16.13
CA ARG A 106 0.34 14.03 16.95
C ARG A 106 -0.80 15.04 16.96
N GLU A 107 -0.50 16.33 17.07
CA GLU A 107 -1.49 17.39 16.96
C GLU A 107 -2.22 17.33 15.62
N ALA A 108 -1.45 17.29 14.51
CA ALA A 108 -2.04 17.21 13.17
C ALA A 108 -2.94 15.97 12.98
N CYS A 109 -2.54 14.82 13.51
CA CYS A 109 -3.31 13.58 13.38
C CYS A 109 -4.62 13.59 14.21
N ARG A 110 -4.71 14.37 15.28
CA ARG A 110 -5.91 14.52 16.11
C ARG A 110 -6.98 15.42 15.48
N ILE A 111 -6.58 16.39 14.68
CA ILE A 111 -7.49 17.30 13.97
C ILE A 111 -8.47 16.47 13.14
N ARG A 112 -9.77 16.74 13.23
CA ARG A 112 -10.79 15.93 12.53
C ARG A 112 -10.93 16.30 11.06
N GLU A 113 -10.69 17.55 10.72
CA GLU A 113 -10.75 18.06 9.36
C GLU A 113 -9.71 17.38 8.46
N PRO A 114 -9.96 17.24 7.15
CA PRO A 114 -8.98 16.73 6.22
C PRO A 114 -7.68 17.54 6.27
N LEU A 115 -6.52 16.87 6.29
CA LEU A 115 -5.21 17.54 6.29
C LEU A 115 -4.20 16.81 5.40
N TRP A 116 -3.40 17.60 4.68
CA TRP A 116 -2.16 17.15 4.06
C TRP A 116 -0.99 17.54 4.95
N ILE A 117 -0.41 16.57 5.65
CA ILE A 117 0.61 16.79 6.67
C ILE A 117 1.99 16.59 6.02
N ILE A 118 2.82 17.62 6.03
CA ILE A 118 4.20 17.60 5.57
C ILE A 118 5.15 17.97 6.73
N PHE A 119 6.44 17.73 6.52
CA PHE A 119 7.45 17.99 7.55
C PHE A 119 8.43 19.05 7.05
N GLU A 120 8.71 20.04 7.89
CA GLU A 120 9.73 21.07 7.64
C GLU A 120 11.11 20.67 8.15
N ILE A 121 11.15 19.71 9.06
CA ILE A 121 12.36 19.21 9.73
C ILE A 121 12.51 17.73 9.53
N SER A 122 13.75 17.26 9.48
CA SER A 122 14.09 15.83 9.53
C SER A 122 14.47 15.42 10.95
N GLY A 123 14.18 14.18 11.32
CA GLY A 123 14.60 13.64 12.60
C GLY A 123 13.72 12.49 13.11
N THR A 124 13.90 12.20 14.38
CA THR A 124 13.20 11.10 15.06
C THR A 124 12.13 11.63 15.99
N ILE A 125 10.91 11.11 15.83
CA ILE A 125 9.77 11.36 16.73
C ILE A 125 9.64 10.13 17.64
N HIS A 126 9.76 10.34 18.94
CA HIS A 126 9.65 9.28 19.94
C HIS A 126 8.21 9.23 20.48
N LEU A 127 7.43 8.28 20.00
CA LEU A 127 6.04 8.10 20.39
C LEU A 127 5.95 7.38 21.75
N SER A 128 5.43 8.03 22.77
CA SER A 128 5.16 7.45 24.09
C SER A 128 3.93 6.53 24.09
N SER A 129 2.98 6.79 23.20
CA SER A 129 1.76 6.01 22.97
C SER A 129 1.49 5.89 21.47
N TYR A 130 0.62 4.95 21.09
CA TYR A 130 0.18 4.87 19.70
C TYR A 130 -0.32 6.22 19.19
N LEU A 131 0.15 6.59 17.99
CA LEU A 131 -0.34 7.77 17.31
C LEU A 131 -1.64 7.42 16.57
N ARG A 132 -2.78 7.88 17.09
CA ARG A 132 -4.07 7.74 16.43
C ARG A 132 -4.19 8.73 15.28
N VAL A 133 -4.62 8.22 14.13
CA VAL A 133 -4.81 9.03 12.92
C VAL A 133 -6.31 9.13 12.64
N SER A 134 -6.85 10.35 12.60
CA SER A 134 -8.25 10.61 12.20
C SER A 134 -8.42 10.47 10.68
N SER A 135 -9.66 10.37 10.20
CA SER A 135 -9.95 10.20 8.77
C SER A 135 -9.44 11.37 7.90
N TYR A 136 -9.29 11.12 6.61
CA TYR A 136 -8.89 12.11 5.61
C TYR A 136 -7.53 12.76 5.91
N LYS A 137 -6.51 11.93 6.13
CA LYS A 137 -5.13 12.39 6.40
C LYS A 137 -4.16 11.85 5.35
N THR A 138 -3.32 12.73 4.86
CA THR A 138 -2.06 12.33 4.22
C THR A 138 -0.91 12.69 5.15
N ILE A 139 -0.13 11.69 5.56
CA ILE A 139 1.13 11.88 6.29
C ILE A 139 2.25 11.70 5.27
N ASP A 140 2.81 12.80 4.82
CA ASP A 140 3.72 12.86 3.69
C ASP A 140 5.15 13.16 4.13
N GLY A 141 5.96 12.11 4.24
CA GLY A 141 7.37 12.21 4.62
C GLY A 141 8.33 12.56 3.46
N ARG A 142 7.81 12.84 2.26
CA ARG A 142 8.66 13.17 1.10
C ARG A 142 9.47 14.44 1.33
N GLY A 143 10.74 14.40 0.96
CA GLY A 143 11.67 15.53 1.11
C GLY A 143 12.34 15.62 2.49
N GLN A 144 11.82 14.91 3.49
CA GLN A 144 12.40 14.82 4.81
C GLN A 144 12.70 13.37 5.19
N ARG A 145 13.57 13.18 6.17
CA ARG A 145 13.85 11.89 6.75
C ARG A 145 13.24 11.81 8.15
N ILE A 146 12.06 11.19 8.22
CA ILE A 146 11.28 11.08 9.46
C ILE A 146 11.27 9.65 9.93
N LYS A 147 11.74 9.44 11.17
CA LYS A 147 11.72 8.16 11.87
C LYS A 147 10.75 8.22 13.05
N LEU A 148 9.86 7.25 13.14
CA LEU A 148 8.96 7.04 14.27
C LEU A 148 9.48 5.87 15.11
N ILE A 149 9.68 6.09 16.42
CA ILE A 149 10.17 5.08 17.37
C ILE A 149 9.28 4.98 18.60
N GLY A 150 9.46 3.91 19.40
CA GLY A 150 8.77 3.70 20.67
C GLY A 150 7.40 3.02 20.50
N LYS A 151 6.50 3.63 19.79
CA LYS A 151 5.20 3.09 19.40
C LYS A 151 4.98 3.28 17.90
N GLY A 152 3.84 2.77 17.40
CA GLY A 152 3.46 2.86 15.98
C GLY A 152 2.25 3.76 15.73
N LEU A 153 1.71 3.68 14.52
CA LEU A 153 0.44 4.30 14.16
C LEU A 153 -0.74 3.37 14.47
N GLN A 154 -1.85 3.96 14.87
CA GLN A 154 -3.11 3.26 15.04
C GLN A 154 -4.20 3.90 14.17
N LEU A 155 -4.68 3.15 13.19
CA LEU A 155 -5.77 3.49 12.29
C LEU A 155 -7.02 2.77 12.79
N LYS A 156 -7.86 3.49 13.52
CA LYS A 156 -9.05 2.93 14.17
C LYS A 156 -10.29 3.68 13.71
N GLU A 157 -11.24 2.96 13.10
CA GLU A 157 -12.51 3.51 12.63
C GLU A 157 -12.31 4.77 11.77
N CYS A 158 -11.32 4.73 10.87
CA CYS A 158 -10.96 5.85 10.02
C CYS A 158 -10.90 5.43 8.55
N GLU A 159 -10.97 6.42 7.68
CA GLU A 159 -10.97 6.21 6.24
C GLU A 159 -10.17 7.27 5.49
N HIS A 160 -9.83 6.95 4.25
CA HIS A 160 -9.09 7.85 3.37
C HIS A 160 -7.76 8.32 3.97
N ILE A 161 -6.88 7.38 4.27
CA ILE A 161 -5.55 7.66 4.82
C ILE A 161 -4.48 7.35 3.79
N ILE A 162 -3.53 8.26 3.63
CA ILE A 162 -2.28 8.04 2.88
C ILE A 162 -1.11 8.24 3.83
N ILE A 163 -0.19 7.26 3.89
CA ILE A 163 1.04 7.32 4.67
C ILE A 163 2.19 7.04 3.72
N CYS A 164 3.12 7.96 3.57
CA CYS A 164 4.24 7.71 2.67
C CYS A 164 5.58 8.26 3.18
N ASN A 165 6.65 7.56 2.77
CA ASN A 165 8.04 7.96 3.01
C ASN A 165 8.42 8.15 4.49
N LEU A 166 7.95 7.26 5.37
CA LEU A 166 8.30 7.25 6.79
C LEU A 166 9.13 6.01 7.15
N GLU A 167 10.00 6.16 8.15
CA GLU A 167 10.73 5.07 8.78
C GLU A 167 10.08 4.71 10.13
N PHE A 168 9.85 3.42 10.39
CA PHE A 168 9.30 2.88 11.64
C PHE A 168 10.30 1.91 12.25
N GLU A 169 10.73 2.14 13.49
CA GLU A 169 11.77 1.33 14.12
C GLU A 169 11.67 1.37 15.66
N GLY A 170 11.99 0.27 16.30
CA GLY A 170 12.21 0.27 17.75
C GLY A 170 10.94 0.38 18.59
N GLY A 171 9.82 -0.19 18.14
CA GLY A 171 8.60 -0.27 18.94
C GLY A 171 8.71 -1.31 20.05
N ARG A 172 8.39 -0.91 21.29
CA ARG A 172 8.54 -1.76 22.47
C ARG A 172 7.25 -1.91 23.26
N GLY A 173 7.00 -3.13 23.75
CA GLY A 173 5.90 -3.53 24.63
C GLY A 173 5.02 -4.63 24.03
N HIS A 174 4.14 -5.16 24.85
CA HIS A 174 3.19 -6.20 24.44
C HIS A 174 2.23 -5.68 23.35
N ASP A 175 2.01 -6.45 22.28
CA ASP A 175 1.13 -6.13 21.13
C ASP A 175 1.51 -4.78 20.47
N VAL A 176 2.83 -4.46 20.38
CA VAL A 176 3.29 -3.22 19.76
C VAL A 176 3.74 -3.48 18.34
N ASP A 177 2.92 -3.02 17.38
CA ASP A 177 3.16 -3.07 15.95
C ASP A 177 3.58 -1.72 15.38
N GLY A 178 4.21 -1.73 14.23
CA GLY A 178 4.53 -0.51 13.50
C GLY A 178 3.28 0.25 13.03
N ILE A 179 2.34 -0.45 12.43
CA ILE A 179 1.06 0.12 11.99
C ILE A 179 -0.08 -0.86 12.29
N GLN A 180 -0.99 -0.46 13.15
CA GLN A 180 -2.23 -1.20 13.43
C GLN A 180 -3.41 -0.60 12.67
N ILE A 181 -4.11 -1.41 11.88
CA ILE A 181 -5.30 -1.02 11.12
C ILE A 181 -6.47 -1.88 11.63
N LYS A 182 -7.14 -1.41 12.67
CA LYS A 182 -8.22 -2.11 13.39
C LYS A 182 -9.01 -1.19 14.31
N PRO A 183 -10.33 -1.31 14.45
CA PRO A 183 -11.26 -1.99 13.54
C PRO A 183 -11.80 -1.05 12.43
N LYS A 184 -12.52 -1.63 11.45
CA LYS A 184 -13.42 -0.97 10.49
C LYS A 184 -12.83 0.22 9.73
N SER A 185 -11.51 0.21 9.51
CA SER A 185 -10.82 1.24 8.75
C SER A 185 -10.73 0.87 7.28
N ARG A 186 -10.84 1.86 6.37
CA ARG A 186 -10.90 1.58 4.93
C ARG A 186 -10.29 2.68 4.08
N HIS A 187 -10.03 2.35 2.79
CA HIS A 187 -9.44 3.28 1.83
C HIS A 187 -8.09 3.82 2.32
N ILE A 188 -7.16 2.91 2.57
CA ILE A 188 -5.86 3.23 3.14
C ILE A 188 -4.76 2.87 2.14
N TRP A 189 -3.80 3.76 2.01
CA TRP A 189 -2.61 3.52 1.20
C TRP A 189 -1.34 3.82 2.01
N ILE A 190 -0.50 2.79 2.15
CA ILE A 190 0.83 2.88 2.76
C ILE A 190 1.86 2.72 1.65
N ASP A 191 2.72 3.72 1.46
CA ASP A 191 3.63 3.76 0.32
C ASP A 191 5.04 4.18 0.70
N ARG A 192 6.06 3.49 0.17
CA ARG A 192 7.48 3.83 0.38
C ARG A 192 7.88 4.01 1.84
N CYS A 193 7.30 3.23 2.74
CA CYS A 193 7.68 3.21 4.16
C CYS A 193 8.70 2.09 4.43
N SER A 194 9.56 2.31 5.42
CA SER A 194 10.48 1.28 5.94
C SER A 194 10.07 0.88 7.35
N LEU A 195 9.95 -0.42 7.61
CA LEU A 195 9.51 -0.93 8.90
C LEU A 195 10.46 -2.04 9.40
N ARG A 196 10.89 -1.96 10.67
CA ARG A 196 11.72 -2.97 11.33
C ARG A 196 11.68 -2.87 12.85
N ASP A 197 12.09 -3.93 13.54
CA ASP A 197 12.43 -3.93 14.97
C ASP A 197 11.29 -3.49 15.89
N TYR A 198 10.15 -4.17 15.82
CA TYR A 198 9.04 -4.05 16.75
C TYR A 198 8.91 -5.31 17.61
N ASP A 199 8.32 -5.21 18.79
CA ASP A 199 8.16 -6.37 19.68
C ASP A 199 7.07 -7.35 19.18
N ASP A 200 6.05 -6.90 18.42
CA ASP A 200 5.10 -7.80 17.79
C ASP A 200 5.17 -7.78 16.27
N GLY A 201 4.31 -7.12 15.55
CA GLY A 201 4.25 -7.11 14.09
C GLY A 201 4.72 -5.80 13.47
N LEU A 202 4.89 -5.78 12.14
CA LEU A 202 5.16 -4.53 11.45
C LEU A 202 3.88 -3.88 10.94
N ILE A 203 2.96 -4.67 10.35
CA ILE A 203 1.64 -4.19 9.92
C ILE A 203 0.59 -5.24 10.28
N ASP A 204 -0.42 -4.83 11.04
CA ASP A 204 -1.59 -5.63 11.37
C ASP A 204 -2.86 -5.03 10.75
N ILE A 205 -3.59 -5.83 9.97
CA ILE A 205 -4.85 -5.45 9.29
C ILE A 205 -5.93 -6.42 9.75
N THR A 206 -6.83 -5.98 10.62
CA THR A 206 -7.78 -6.88 11.26
C THR A 206 -9.13 -6.21 11.51
N ARG A 207 -10.09 -7.00 12.00
CA ARG A 207 -11.39 -6.53 12.46
C ARG A 207 -12.12 -5.67 11.43
N GLU A 208 -12.41 -6.27 10.29
CA GLU A 208 -13.19 -5.69 9.19
C GLU A 208 -12.51 -4.50 8.47
N SER A 209 -11.23 -4.24 8.75
CA SER A 209 -10.51 -3.18 8.01
C SER A 209 -10.20 -3.64 6.60
N THR A 210 -10.56 -2.83 5.59
CA THR A 210 -10.59 -3.27 4.20
C THR A 210 -10.18 -2.16 3.21
N ASP A 211 -10.03 -2.53 1.93
CA ASP A 211 -9.69 -1.62 0.84
C ASP A 211 -8.36 -0.90 1.09
N ILE A 212 -7.33 -1.71 1.28
CA ILE A 212 -6.01 -1.26 1.68
C ILE A 212 -5.00 -1.62 0.59
N THR A 213 -4.06 -0.72 0.32
CA THR A 213 -2.87 -0.98 -0.49
C THR A 213 -1.61 -0.68 0.30
N VAL A 214 -0.67 -1.63 0.26
CA VAL A 214 0.69 -1.48 0.76
C VAL A 214 1.63 -1.60 -0.43
N SER A 215 2.42 -0.57 -0.70
CA SER A 215 3.23 -0.56 -1.91
C SER A 215 4.61 0.06 -1.69
N ARG A 216 5.60 -0.46 -2.42
CA ARG A 216 6.98 0.05 -2.42
C ARG A 216 7.59 0.19 -1.02
N CYS A 217 7.11 -0.61 -0.07
CA CYS A 217 7.60 -0.63 1.30
C CYS A 217 8.77 -1.59 1.47
N TYR A 218 9.62 -1.29 2.44
CA TYR A 218 10.76 -2.10 2.84
C TYR A 218 10.54 -2.67 4.24
N PHE A 219 10.56 -4.00 4.34
CA PHE A 219 10.43 -4.74 5.59
C PHE A 219 11.73 -5.51 5.83
N SER A 220 12.37 -5.31 6.95
CA SER A 220 13.66 -5.94 7.19
C SER A 220 13.81 -6.47 8.61
N MET A 221 14.61 -7.54 8.72
CA MET A 221 15.19 -8.09 9.96
C MET A 221 14.21 -8.11 11.14
N HIS A 222 13.05 -8.76 10.92
CA HIS A 222 11.98 -8.84 11.88
C HIS A 222 11.32 -10.23 11.86
N ASP A 223 10.63 -10.62 12.94
CA ASP A 223 9.95 -11.91 13.00
C ASP A 223 8.63 -11.90 12.22
N LYS A 224 7.65 -11.14 12.67
CA LYS A 224 6.26 -11.17 12.22
C LYS A 224 5.95 -9.96 11.36
N THR A 225 6.00 -10.08 10.03
CA THR A 225 5.95 -8.90 9.17
C THR A 225 4.54 -8.33 9.01
N MET A 226 3.60 -9.12 8.46
CA MET A 226 2.26 -8.63 8.17
C MET A 226 1.19 -9.67 8.51
N LEU A 227 0.28 -9.33 9.41
CA LEU A 227 -0.89 -10.12 9.75
C LEU A 227 -2.15 -9.51 9.14
N ILE A 228 -2.92 -10.32 8.45
CA ILE A 228 -4.22 -9.95 7.88
C ILE A 228 -5.25 -10.95 8.40
N GLY A 229 -6.21 -10.46 9.22
CA GLY A 229 -7.12 -11.31 9.97
C GLY A 229 -6.45 -11.93 11.22
N ALA A 230 -6.84 -11.46 12.41
CA ALA A 230 -6.17 -11.84 13.66
C ALA A 230 -6.52 -13.23 14.13
N ASP A 231 -7.79 -13.63 14.02
CA ASP A 231 -8.32 -14.84 14.66
C ASP A 231 -9.34 -15.55 13.77
N SER A 232 -9.42 -16.87 13.88
CA SER A 232 -10.38 -17.69 13.14
C SER A 232 -11.83 -17.54 13.63
N SER A 233 -12.06 -16.94 14.80
CA SER A 233 -13.39 -16.56 15.27
C SER A 233 -13.94 -15.29 14.66
N HIS A 234 -13.08 -14.44 14.09
CA HIS A 234 -13.49 -13.17 13.47
C HIS A 234 -13.99 -13.37 12.04
N ILE A 235 -15.12 -14.06 11.88
CA ILE A 235 -15.69 -14.42 10.57
C ILE A 235 -16.04 -13.21 9.69
N THR A 236 -16.28 -12.05 10.29
CA THR A 236 -16.53 -10.79 9.58
C THR A 236 -15.31 -10.30 8.82
N ASP A 237 -14.09 -10.76 9.13
CA ASP A 237 -12.86 -10.48 8.40
C ASP A 237 -12.87 -11.04 6.95
N ARG A 238 -13.91 -11.80 6.55
CA ARG A 238 -14.17 -12.17 5.15
C ARG A 238 -14.28 -10.95 4.21
N CYS A 239 -14.62 -9.77 4.75
CA CYS A 239 -14.70 -8.52 3.97
C CYS A 239 -13.33 -7.92 3.65
N ILE A 240 -12.25 -8.33 4.32
CA ILE A 240 -10.92 -7.73 4.18
C ILE A 240 -10.39 -7.90 2.76
N ARG A 241 -9.93 -6.79 2.16
CA ARG A 241 -9.31 -6.75 0.83
C ARG A 241 -8.03 -5.94 0.89
N VAL A 242 -6.90 -6.57 0.53
CA VAL A 242 -5.58 -5.92 0.59
C VAL A 242 -4.80 -6.17 -0.69
N THR A 243 -4.18 -5.14 -1.23
CA THR A 243 -3.19 -5.25 -2.30
C THR A 243 -1.80 -4.96 -1.74
N ILE A 244 -0.83 -5.82 -2.05
CA ILE A 244 0.57 -5.68 -1.63
C ILE A 244 1.42 -5.77 -2.88
N HIS A 245 2.13 -4.69 -3.22
CA HIS A 245 2.90 -4.71 -4.46
C HIS A 245 4.19 -3.88 -4.41
N HIS A 246 5.18 -4.31 -5.18
CA HIS A 246 6.49 -3.68 -5.28
C HIS A 246 7.19 -3.51 -3.91
N CYS A 247 6.85 -4.36 -2.94
CA CYS A 247 7.46 -4.37 -1.61
C CYS A 247 8.70 -5.27 -1.59
N PHE A 248 9.61 -4.96 -0.69
CA PHE A 248 10.79 -5.76 -0.43
C PHE A 248 10.77 -6.30 1.01
N PHE A 249 10.76 -7.63 1.15
CA PHE A 249 10.84 -8.36 2.42
C PHE A 249 12.24 -8.96 2.53
N ASP A 250 13.06 -8.44 3.44
CA ASP A 250 14.47 -8.76 3.54
C ASP A 250 14.84 -9.35 4.92
N GLY A 251 15.12 -10.63 4.97
CA GLY A 251 15.53 -11.31 6.21
C GLY A 251 14.44 -11.37 7.28
N THR A 252 13.21 -11.09 6.95
CA THR A 252 12.06 -11.23 7.85
C THR A 252 11.69 -12.71 8.00
N ARG A 253 11.33 -13.14 9.21
CA ARG A 253 11.22 -14.58 9.49
C ARG A 253 9.95 -15.20 8.93
N GLN A 254 8.82 -14.49 8.91
CA GLN A 254 7.51 -15.01 8.48
C GLN A 254 6.49 -13.90 8.18
N ARG A 255 5.33 -14.30 7.62
CA ARG A 255 4.16 -13.44 7.38
C ARG A 255 4.39 -12.37 6.30
N HIS A 256 4.62 -12.81 5.04
CA HIS A 256 4.76 -11.88 3.90
C HIS A 256 3.63 -12.01 2.83
N PRO A 257 2.35 -11.95 3.19
CA PRO A 257 1.70 -11.88 4.51
C PRO A 257 1.30 -13.26 5.08
N ARG A 258 0.72 -13.29 6.32
CA ARG A 258 -0.20 -14.33 6.77
C ARG A 258 -1.62 -13.82 6.67
N LEU A 259 -2.50 -14.56 6.00
CA LEU A 259 -3.90 -14.22 5.80
C LEU A 259 -4.82 -15.24 6.47
N ARG A 260 -5.79 -14.75 7.25
CA ARG A 260 -7.03 -15.42 7.63
C ARG A 260 -8.20 -14.69 7.01
N PHE A 261 -9.12 -15.43 6.41
CA PHE A 261 -10.26 -14.87 5.68
C PHE A 261 -9.83 -13.89 4.56
N GLY A 262 -10.78 -13.15 3.99
CA GLY A 262 -10.53 -12.05 3.07
C GLY A 262 -9.74 -12.39 1.80
N ARG A 263 -9.31 -11.36 1.10
CA ARG A 263 -8.66 -11.45 -0.21
C ARG A 263 -7.39 -10.60 -0.26
N VAL A 264 -6.30 -11.21 -0.73
CA VAL A 264 -5.03 -10.52 -0.95
C VAL A 264 -4.60 -10.65 -2.41
N HIS A 265 -4.27 -9.52 -3.03
CA HIS A 265 -3.56 -9.48 -4.30
C HIS A 265 -2.10 -9.12 -4.03
N LEU A 266 -1.21 -10.06 -4.28
CA LEU A 266 0.22 -9.97 -4.01
C LEU A 266 0.98 -10.00 -5.34
N TYR A 267 1.59 -8.87 -5.77
CA TYR A 267 2.28 -8.84 -7.06
C TYR A 267 3.51 -7.95 -7.09
N ASN A 268 4.49 -8.33 -7.93
CA ASN A 268 5.75 -7.62 -8.12
C ASN A 268 6.51 -7.33 -6.82
N ASN A 269 6.43 -8.24 -5.84
CA ASN A 269 7.21 -8.13 -4.61
C ASN A 269 8.49 -8.94 -4.71
N TYR A 270 9.50 -8.54 -3.95
CA TYR A 270 10.73 -9.30 -3.76
C TYR A 270 10.82 -9.74 -2.31
N THR A 271 10.96 -11.05 -2.08
CA THR A 271 11.07 -11.65 -0.76
C THR A 271 12.32 -12.51 -0.71
N ARG A 272 13.24 -12.24 0.23
CA ARG A 272 14.45 -13.04 0.38
C ARG A 272 14.75 -13.43 1.83
N ASN A 273 15.48 -14.55 2.00
CA ASN A 273 16.05 -15.00 3.27
C ASN A 273 15.04 -15.12 4.44
N TRP A 274 13.83 -15.64 4.17
CA TRP A 274 12.85 -15.84 5.25
C TRP A 274 13.25 -17.01 6.17
N GLY A 275 12.80 -16.95 7.43
CA GLY A 275 13.19 -17.93 8.45
C GLY A 275 12.28 -19.14 8.54
N ILE A 276 10.97 -19.04 8.25
CA ILE A 276 10.01 -20.14 8.35
C ILE A 276 9.26 -20.34 7.04
N TYR A 277 8.55 -19.33 6.57
CA TYR A 277 7.80 -19.31 5.32
C TYR A 277 7.66 -17.87 4.82
N ALA A 278 7.44 -17.69 3.52
CA ALA A 278 7.15 -16.38 2.99
C ALA A 278 5.65 -16.02 3.13
N VAL A 279 4.76 -16.72 2.47
CA VAL A 279 3.31 -16.43 2.43
C VAL A 279 2.55 -17.55 3.12
N CYS A 280 1.54 -17.19 3.94
CA CYS A 280 0.71 -18.18 4.62
C CYS A 280 -0.77 -17.93 4.38
N ALA A 281 -1.47 -18.96 3.89
CA ALA A 281 -2.92 -19.01 3.81
C ALA A 281 -3.48 -19.84 4.97
N SER A 282 -4.24 -19.19 5.85
CA SER A 282 -4.98 -19.82 6.94
C SER A 282 -6.48 -19.91 6.57
N VAL A 283 -7.37 -19.98 7.55
CA VAL A 283 -8.80 -20.19 7.36
C VAL A 283 -9.39 -19.33 6.24
N GLU A 284 -10.01 -19.96 5.27
CA GLU A 284 -10.72 -19.35 4.12
C GLU A 284 -9.93 -18.26 3.35
N ALA A 285 -8.64 -18.18 3.53
CA ALA A 285 -7.80 -17.17 2.89
C ALA A 285 -7.82 -17.29 1.36
N GLN A 286 -7.91 -16.15 0.67
CA GLN A 286 -7.89 -16.07 -0.78
C GLN A 286 -6.73 -15.20 -1.25
N ILE A 287 -5.65 -15.81 -1.74
CA ILE A 287 -4.45 -15.09 -2.16
C ILE A 287 -4.23 -15.27 -3.67
N LEU A 288 -4.16 -14.16 -4.40
CA LEU A 288 -3.67 -14.13 -5.78
C LEU A 288 -2.23 -13.64 -5.77
N SER A 289 -1.30 -14.52 -6.14
CA SER A 289 0.14 -14.23 -6.20
C SER A 289 0.61 -14.17 -7.65
N GLN A 290 1.11 -13.01 -8.09
CA GLN A 290 1.55 -12.78 -9.46
C GLN A 290 2.91 -12.08 -9.50
N CYS A 291 3.79 -12.52 -10.39
CA CYS A 291 5.05 -11.84 -10.69
C CYS A 291 5.90 -11.47 -9.44
N ASN A 292 5.84 -12.28 -8.39
CA ASN A 292 6.66 -12.12 -7.20
C ASN A 292 7.98 -12.86 -7.34
N ILE A 293 9.05 -12.32 -6.79
CA ILE A 293 10.36 -12.96 -6.69
C ILE A 293 10.55 -13.50 -5.28
N TYR A 294 10.89 -14.77 -5.17
CA TYR A 294 11.18 -15.44 -3.91
C TYR A 294 12.60 -16.03 -3.96
N GLU A 295 13.52 -15.42 -3.21
CA GLU A 295 14.91 -15.89 -3.06
C GLU A 295 15.06 -16.56 -1.70
N ALA A 296 15.02 -17.87 -1.69
CA ALA A 296 15.08 -18.67 -0.48
C ALA A 296 16.50 -18.72 0.09
N GLY A 297 16.63 -18.42 1.39
CA GLY A 297 17.83 -18.76 2.16
C GLY A 297 17.84 -20.23 2.57
N GLN A 298 18.08 -20.49 3.86
CA GLN A 298 18.07 -21.86 4.41
C GLN A 298 16.68 -22.52 4.39
N LYS A 299 15.62 -21.76 4.60
CA LYS A 299 14.24 -22.26 4.60
C LYS A 299 13.59 -22.02 3.25
N LYS A 300 13.12 -23.11 2.62
CA LYS A 300 12.63 -23.09 1.24
C LYS A 300 11.11 -23.03 1.11
N VAL A 301 10.35 -23.03 2.21
CA VAL A 301 8.88 -22.98 2.19
C VAL A 301 8.41 -21.58 1.79
N VAL A 302 8.02 -21.41 0.55
CA VAL A 302 7.43 -20.15 0.05
C VAL A 302 5.99 -20.02 0.52
N PHE A 303 5.16 -21.04 0.24
CA PHE A 303 3.73 -21.00 0.54
C PHE A 303 3.41 -22.04 1.61
N LYS A 304 2.85 -21.57 2.74
CA LYS A 304 2.38 -22.43 3.83
C LYS A 304 0.86 -22.37 3.89
N TYR A 305 0.26 -23.53 4.09
CA TYR A 305 -1.18 -23.68 4.33
C TYR A 305 -1.38 -24.11 5.78
N MET A 306 -2.20 -23.38 6.52
CA MET A 306 -2.48 -23.65 7.93
C MET A 306 -3.99 -23.80 8.12
N PRO A 307 -4.53 -25.04 8.16
CA PRO A 307 -5.93 -25.24 8.41
C PRO A 307 -6.31 -24.71 9.81
N GLU A 308 -7.35 -23.90 9.84
CA GLU A 308 -7.97 -23.40 11.08
C GLU A 308 -9.49 -23.50 10.92
N LYS A 309 -10.20 -23.70 12.03
CA LYS A 309 -11.67 -23.81 12.05
C LYS A 309 -12.27 -22.41 12.24
N ALA A 310 -13.10 -21.97 11.31
CA ALA A 310 -13.90 -20.76 11.49
C ALA A 310 -15.02 -21.02 12.50
N ALA A 311 -15.46 -19.99 13.22
CA ALA A 311 -16.49 -20.14 14.26
C ALA A 311 -17.85 -20.64 13.73
N ASP A 312 -18.14 -20.40 12.45
CA ASP A 312 -19.38 -20.80 11.76
C ASP A 312 -19.20 -22.02 10.84
N ARG A 313 -18.14 -22.81 11.00
CA ARG A 313 -17.84 -24.00 10.18
C ARG A 313 -17.57 -25.22 11.04
N GLU A 314 -17.96 -26.38 10.52
CA GLU A 314 -17.65 -27.66 11.15
C GLU A 314 -16.21 -28.11 10.92
N GLU A 315 -15.65 -27.81 9.72
CA GLU A 315 -14.34 -28.26 9.31
C GLU A 315 -13.31 -27.14 9.28
N ALA A 316 -12.05 -27.50 9.54
CA ALA A 316 -10.92 -26.61 9.38
C ALA A 316 -10.53 -26.46 7.89
N THR A 317 -10.30 -25.24 7.43
CA THR A 317 -9.85 -24.95 6.09
C THR A 317 -8.60 -24.07 6.08
N SER A 318 -7.76 -24.16 5.06
CA SER A 318 -6.58 -23.31 4.91
C SER A 318 -6.73 -22.20 3.87
N GLY A 319 -7.85 -22.17 3.17
CA GLY A 319 -7.99 -21.30 2.00
C GLY A 319 -7.09 -21.73 0.83
N TRP A 320 -6.82 -20.81 -0.09
CA TRP A 320 -6.05 -21.11 -1.30
C TRP A 320 -5.13 -19.96 -1.71
N ILE A 321 -4.04 -20.33 -2.43
CA ILE A 321 -3.13 -19.39 -3.08
C ILE A 321 -3.13 -19.70 -4.57
N ARG A 322 -3.68 -18.80 -5.37
CA ARG A 322 -3.64 -18.90 -6.83
C ARG A 322 -2.39 -18.23 -7.37
N LYS A 323 -1.61 -18.99 -8.11
CA LYS A 323 -0.40 -18.50 -8.78
C LYS A 323 -0.74 -18.15 -10.24
N CYS A 324 -0.14 -17.11 -10.79
CA CYS A 324 -0.25 -16.83 -12.22
C CYS A 324 0.70 -17.74 -13.01
N PHE A 325 0.13 -18.63 -13.81
CA PHE A 325 0.90 -19.56 -14.64
C PHE A 325 1.45 -18.92 -15.93
N GLN A 326 0.95 -17.77 -16.36
CA GLN A 326 1.49 -17.07 -17.54
C GLN A 326 2.86 -16.43 -17.30
N CYS A 327 3.30 -16.42 -16.06
CA CYS A 327 4.60 -15.90 -15.66
C CYS A 327 5.61 -17.03 -15.37
N LEU A 328 5.41 -18.25 -15.94
CA LEU A 328 6.17 -19.43 -15.60
C LEU A 328 7.32 -19.70 -16.57
N GLY A 329 8.54 -19.50 -16.12
CA GLY A 329 9.68 -20.31 -16.55
C GLY A 329 10.01 -21.28 -15.42
N THR A 330 10.11 -22.56 -15.71
CA THR A 330 10.57 -23.58 -14.76
C THR A 330 12.08 -23.54 -14.66
N LEU A 331 12.60 -23.29 -13.46
CA LEU A 331 13.99 -23.65 -13.17
C LEU A 331 14.06 -25.15 -12.86
N PRO A 332 14.98 -25.91 -13.47
CA PRO A 332 15.16 -27.30 -13.13
C PRO A 332 15.64 -27.44 -11.68
N ASN A 333 15.05 -28.41 -10.97
CA ASN A 333 15.35 -28.80 -9.57
C ASN A 333 14.77 -27.98 -8.42
N MET A 334 13.55 -27.45 -8.52
CA MET A 334 12.80 -26.98 -7.36
C MET A 334 11.52 -27.77 -7.17
N ASP A 335 11.42 -28.51 -6.08
CA ASP A 335 10.26 -29.34 -5.69
C ASP A 335 9.04 -28.54 -5.22
N TYR A 336 9.03 -27.22 -5.37
CA TYR A 336 7.95 -26.36 -4.88
C TYR A 336 7.59 -25.35 -5.96
N GLY A 337 6.67 -25.70 -6.82
CA GLY A 337 5.87 -24.85 -7.73
C GLY A 337 6.28 -23.38 -7.89
N ALA A 338 7.55 -23.15 -8.12
CA ALA A 338 8.08 -21.82 -8.42
C ALA A 338 7.74 -21.48 -9.87
N SER A 339 7.12 -20.34 -10.04
CA SER A 339 6.69 -19.85 -11.33
C SER A 339 7.55 -18.68 -11.76
N ILE A 340 8.22 -18.79 -12.88
CA ILE A 340 8.97 -17.69 -13.51
C ILE A 340 8.12 -17.12 -14.63
N CYS A 341 7.87 -15.83 -14.60
CA CYS A 341 7.30 -15.12 -15.75
C CYS A 341 8.35 -15.10 -16.86
N GLY A 342 8.10 -15.84 -17.92
CA GLY A 342 9.03 -15.97 -19.04
C GLY A 342 9.20 -14.64 -19.75
N SER A 343 10.33 -14.01 -19.60
CA SER A 343 10.85 -13.08 -20.58
C SER A 343 12.17 -13.63 -21.13
N GLN A 344 12.43 -13.37 -22.37
CA GLN A 344 13.50 -13.86 -23.19
C GLN A 344 14.86 -13.93 -22.45
N ARG A 345 15.59 -15.01 -22.66
CA ARG A 345 16.99 -15.15 -22.24
C ARG A 345 17.78 -13.92 -22.72
N GLY A 346 18.38 -13.18 -21.80
CA GLY A 346 19.29 -12.09 -22.12
C GLY A 346 18.77 -10.67 -21.79
N SER A 347 17.69 -10.52 -21.04
CA SER A 347 17.19 -9.18 -20.68
C SER A 347 18.10 -8.47 -19.65
N PRO A 348 18.50 -7.20 -19.91
CA PRO A 348 19.33 -6.39 -19.00
C PRO A 348 18.72 -6.13 -17.63
N VAL A 349 17.44 -6.47 -17.44
CA VAL A 349 16.67 -6.23 -16.21
C VAL A 349 17.14 -7.11 -15.04
N MET A 350 17.59 -8.35 -15.31
CA MET A 350 18.12 -9.24 -14.27
C MET A 350 19.42 -8.71 -13.66
N HIS A 351 20.31 -8.11 -14.45
CA HIS A 351 21.55 -7.49 -13.96
C HIS A 351 21.30 -6.23 -13.12
N ARG A 352 20.26 -5.47 -13.43
CA ARG A 352 19.92 -4.26 -12.64
C ARG A 352 19.31 -4.60 -11.28
N MET A 353 18.52 -5.66 -11.15
CA MET A 353 17.97 -6.05 -9.84
C MET A 353 19.02 -6.63 -8.89
N ALA A 354 19.99 -7.36 -9.41
CA ALA A 354 21.13 -7.86 -8.61
C ALA A 354 22.05 -6.72 -8.09
N SER A 355 22.12 -5.58 -8.80
CA SER A 355 22.94 -4.43 -8.39
C SER A 355 22.25 -3.49 -7.39
N ILE A 356 20.93 -3.55 -7.26
CA ILE A 356 20.16 -2.73 -6.32
C ILE A 356 20.44 -3.10 -4.85
N THR A 357 21.02 -4.26 -4.60
CA THR A 357 21.37 -4.71 -3.24
C THR A 357 22.50 -3.94 -2.57
N LYS A 358 23.18 -3.05 -3.27
CA LYS A 358 24.33 -2.28 -2.75
C LYS A 358 24.10 -0.78 -2.56
N THR A 359 22.99 -0.21 -3.02
CA THR A 359 22.72 1.23 -2.88
C THR A 359 21.30 1.47 -2.35
N SER A 360 21.20 2.31 -1.35
CA SER A 360 20.03 2.60 -0.51
C SER A 360 18.90 3.42 -1.20
N ARG A 361 18.68 3.29 -2.51
CA ARG A 361 17.55 3.91 -3.22
C ARG A 361 16.96 2.93 -4.20
N LEU A 362 15.78 2.38 -3.86
CA LEU A 362 14.95 1.63 -4.80
C LEU A 362 14.37 2.58 -5.87
N VAL A 363 14.96 2.60 -7.04
CA VAL A 363 14.34 3.20 -8.22
C VAL A 363 13.57 2.08 -8.93
N VAL A 364 12.25 2.11 -8.82
CA VAL A 364 11.37 1.14 -9.49
C VAL A 364 11.06 1.65 -10.89
N PRO A 365 11.26 0.84 -11.95
CA PRO A 365 10.92 1.25 -13.32
C PRO A 365 9.41 1.26 -13.56
N PRO A 366 8.93 2.01 -14.57
CA PRO A 366 7.50 2.18 -14.83
C PRO A 366 6.83 0.93 -15.41
N LYS A 367 5.60 0.78 -15.08
CA LYS A 367 4.39 0.02 -15.46
C LYS A 367 4.41 -1.24 -16.37
N SER A 368 5.47 -1.78 -16.90
CA SER A 368 5.33 -2.75 -18.00
C SER A 368 6.10 -4.07 -17.93
N LEU A 369 6.68 -4.47 -16.81
CA LEU A 369 7.38 -5.76 -16.74
C LEU A 369 6.92 -6.61 -15.55
N CYS A 370 6.21 -7.69 -15.85
CA CYS A 370 6.02 -8.82 -14.95
C CYS A 370 7.33 -9.63 -14.89
N VAL A 371 8.01 -9.64 -13.76
CA VAL A 371 9.13 -10.53 -13.51
C VAL A 371 8.86 -11.30 -12.23
N ALA A 372 8.83 -12.63 -12.31
CA ALA A 372 8.86 -13.49 -11.13
C ALA A 372 10.01 -14.48 -11.29
N ALA A 373 10.90 -14.49 -10.33
CA ALA A 373 11.98 -15.46 -10.25
C ALA A 373 12.05 -16.03 -8.83
N VAL A 374 12.34 -17.32 -8.72
CA VAL A 374 12.77 -17.94 -7.46
C VAL A 374 14.22 -18.30 -7.63
N ILE A 375 15.08 -17.67 -6.86
CA ILE A 375 16.51 -17.94 -6.86
C ILE A 375 16.84 -18.76 -5.61
N GLY A 376 17.31 -19.97 -5.81
CA GLY A 376 17.83 -20.81 -4.72
C GLY A 376 19.35 -20.78 -4.75
N TYR A 377 19.98 -20.42 -3.65
CA TYR A 377 21.40 -20.67 -3.47
C TYR A 377 21.61 -22.11 -2.97
N LYS A 378 22.62 -22.78 -3.54
CA LYS A 378 23.16 -24.05 -3.04
C LYS A 378 23.99 -23.81 -1.77
#